data_91e9d344cb232350be9726791233dcb3
#
_entry.id   91e9d344cb232350be9726791233dcb3
#
_cell.length_a   1.000
_cell.length_b   1.000
_cell.length_c   1.000
_cell.angle_alpha   90.00
_cell.angle_beta   90.00
_cell.angle_gamma   90.00
#
_symmetry.space_group_name_H-M   'P 1'
#
loop_
_entity.id
_entity.type
_entity.pdbx_description
1 polymer ?
#
loop_
_entity_poly.entity_id
_entity_poly.type
_entity_poly.pdbx_seq_one_letter_code
_entity_poly.pdbx_strand_id
1 'polypeptide(L)'
;MNSLAEINRLLENLIRFGTVAEVQHVPPRVKVQTGGMLTTWLPWLAWRAGESREWDPPTVNEQVLLLSPSGQLANGVAVTGLFSDLITANGDRAGLHRRSYADGAVVEYDSVAHHLVATLPDGATTELISTGGIHIVGDITHEGDYIQTGNQTVTGLVTVTEDVIADGVSLVTHVHGGVMSGPGKTGAPAK
;
A
#
# COMPACT_ATOMS: atom_id res chain seq x y z
N MET A 1 -17.70 -25.01 -43.93
CA MET A 1 -17.74 -23.53 -43.98
C MET A 1 -18.65 -23.06 -42.84
N ASN A 2 -18.20 -22.15 -42.02
CA ASN A 2 -19.08 -21.57 -41.01
C ASN A 2 -20.17 -20.73 -41.67
N SER A 3 -21.39 -20.77 -41.13
CA SER A 3 -22.48 -19.92 -41.62
C SER A 3 -22.19 -18.45 -41.30
N LEU A 4 -22.76 -17.50 -42.04
CA LEU A 4 -22.62 -16.07 -41.76
C LEU A 4 -23.05 -15.72 -40.32
N ALA A 5 -24.11 -16.37 -39.82
CA ALA A 5 -24.57 -16.20 -38.43
C ALA A 5 -23.52 -16.64 -37.40
N GLU A 6 -22.80 -17.74 -37.67
CA GLU A 6 -21.73 -18.22 -36.79
C GLU A 6 -20.52 -17.29 -36.81
N ILE A 7 -20.16 -16.77 -37.99
CA ILE A 7 -19.07 -15.77 -38.09
C ILE A 7 -19.44 -14.51 -37.31
N ASN A 8 -20.65 -13.99 -37.45
CA ASN A 8 -21.10 -12.82 -36.69
C ASN A 8 -21.07 -13.09 -35.19
N ARG A 9 -21.55 -14.25 -34.72
CA ARG A 9 -21.49 -14.63 -33.30
C ARG A 9 -20.04 -14.65 -32.77
N LEU A 10 -19.11 -15.21 -33.53
CA LEU A 10 -17.69 -15.24 -33.13
C LEU A 10 -17.07 -13.84 -33.09
N LEU A 11 -17.41 -12.97 -34.03
CA LEU A 11 -16.95 -11.58 -34.06
C LEU A 11 -17.49 -10.79 -32.87
N GLU A 12 -18.77 -10.91 -32.54
CA GLU A 12 -19.38 -10.26 -31.38
C GLU A 12 -18.81 -10.75 -30.04
N ASN A 13 -18.29 -11.96 -30.00
CA ASN A 13 -17.68 -12.53 -28.81
C ASN A 13 -16.19 -12.20 -28.63
N LEU A 14 -15.51 -11.62 -29.63
CA LEU A 14 -14.08 -11.30 -29.52
C LEU A 14 -13.80 -10.35 -28.36
N ILE A 15 -14.65 -9.33 -28.22
CA ILE A 15 -14.52 -8.30 -27.18
C ILE A 15 -15.90 -8.02 -26.62
N ARG A 16 -16.05 -8.17 -25.30
CA ARG A 16 -17.33 -7.92 -24.61
C ARG A 16 -17.08 -7.25 -23.27
N PHE A 17 -17.99 -6.40 -22.85
CA PHE A 17 -18.07 -6.00 -21.45
C PHE A 17 -18.72 -7.10 -20.62
N GLY A 18 -18.28 -7.22 -19.37
CA GLY A 18 -18.86 -8.13 -18.39
C GLY A 18 -18.62 -7.65 -16.99
N THR A 19 -19.18 -8.37 -16.04
CA THR A 19 -19.04 -8.12 -14.61
C THR A 19 -18.56 -9.39 -13.94
N VAL A 20 -17.62 -9.29 -13.04
CA VAL A 20 -17.13 -10.43 -12.25
C VAL A 20 -18.27 -10.97 -11.38
N ALA A 21 -18.65 -12.22 -11.61
CA ALA A 21 -19.70 -12.90 -10.88
C ALA A 21 -19.15 -13.76 -9.73
N GLU A 22 -18.02 -14.41 -9.96
CA GLU A 22 -17.36 -15.27 -8.96
C GLU A 22 -15.83 -15.14 -9.08
N VAL A 23 -15.13 -15.21 -7.95
CA VAL A 23 -13.67 -15.19 -7.87
C VAL A 23 -13.16 -16.45 -7.18
N GLN A 24 -12.14 -17.06 -7.75
CA GLN A 24 -11.41 -18.18 -7.17
C GLN A 24 -9.93 -17.80 -7.08
N HIS A 25 -9.32 -17.97 -5.91
CA HIS A 25 -7.92 -17.60 -5.68
C HIS A 25 -6.93 -18.73 -5.98
N VAL A 26 -7.34 -19.99 -5.86
CA VAL A 26 -6.48 -21.16 -6.10
C VAL A 26 -7.22 -22.22 -6.93
N PRO A 27 -6.84 -22.42 -8.20
CA PRO A 27 -6.04 -21.54 -9.05
C PRO A 27 -6.72 -20.20 -9.29
N PRO A 28 -5.97 -19.11 -9.63
CA PRO A 28 -6.54 -17.79 -9.82
C PRO A 28 -7.44 -17.75 -11.07
N ARG A 29 -8.75 -17.61 -10.86
CA ARG A 29 -9.77 -17.58 -11.93
C ARG A 29 -10.97 -16.75 -11.51
N VAL A 30 -11.69 -16.25 -12.52
CA VAL A 30 -12.98 -15.57 -12.38
C VAL A 30 -14.02 -16.18 -13.29
N LYS A 31 -15.30 -16.06 -12.91
CA LYS A 31 -16.41 -16.18 -13.84
C LYS A 31 -16.96 -14.79 -14.13
N VAL A 32 -17.26 -14.53 -15.38
CA VAL A 32 -17.74 -13.24 -15.86
C VAL A 32 -19.16 -13.39 -16.38
N GLN A 33 -20.05 -12.57 -15.88
CA GLN A 33 -21.40 -12.37 -16.44
C GLN A 33 -21.29 -11.38 -17.59
N THR A 34 -21.67 -11.80 -18.81
CA THR A 34 -21.69 -10.93 -20.02
C THR A 34 -23.02 -11.09 -20.74
N GLY A 35 -23.87 -10.05 -20.68
CA GLY A 35 -25.25 -10.16 -21.10
C GLY A 35 -25.99 -11.27 -20.36
N GLY A 36 -26.68 -12.16 -21.09
CA GLY A 36 -27.37 -13.30 -20.52
C GLY A 36 -26.51 -14.55 -20.23
N MET A 37 -25.18 -14.46 -20.39
CA MET A 37 -24.27 -15.63 -20.31
C MET A 37 -23.31 -15.50 -19.14
N LEU A 38 -23.10 -16.60 -18.42
CA LEU A 38 -22.03 -16.76 -17.44
C LEU A 38 -20.91 -17.61 -18.04
N THR A 39 -19.66 -17.11 -17.99
CA THR A 39 -18.50 -17.84 -18.51
C THR A 39 -18.13 -19.04 -17.65
N THR A 40 -17.29 -19.93 -18.16
CA THR A 40 -16.49 -20.84 -17.37
C THR A 40 -15.45 -20.06 -16.54
N TRP A 41 -14.63 -20.77 -15.77
CA TRP A 41 -13.50 -20.18 -15.04
C TRP A 41 -12.41 -19.69 -16.00
N LEU A 42 -12.18 -18.38 -16.03
CA LEU A 42 -11.24 -17.70 -16.91
C LEU A 42 -10.08 -17.09 -16.10
N PRO A 43 -8.88 -16.97 -16.67
CA PRO A 43 -7.84 -16.17 -16.07
C PRO A 43 -8.19 -14.67 -16.11
N TRP A 44 -7.64 -13.90 -15.17
CA TRP A 44 -7.63 -12.44 -15.30
C TRP A 44 -6.23 -11.92 -15.63
N LEU A 45 -6.15 -10.73 -16.21
CA LEU A 45 -4.90 -10.05 -16.50
C LEU A 45 -4.31 -9.46 -15.20
N ALA A 46 -3.09 -9.87 -14.86
CA ALA A 46 -2.24 -9.18 -13.89
C ALA A 46 -1.19 -8.34 -14.63
N TRP A 47 -0.80 -7.19 -14.09
CA TRP A 47 0.20 -6.34 -14.72
C TRP A 47 1.57 -7.02 -14.81
N ARG A 48 1.91 -7.86 -13.84
CA ARG A 48 3.14 -8.65 -13.82
C ARG A 48 2.85 -10.10 -13.42
N ALA A 49 3.28 -11.04 -14.25
CA ALA A 49 3.07 -12.47 -14.05
C ALA A 49 4.29 -13.33 -14.46
N GLY A 50 5.52 -12.76 -14.33
CA GLY A 50 6.80 -13.43 -14.58
C GLY A 50 7.53 -13.74 -13.27
N GLU A 51 8.86 -13.52 -13.24
CA GLU A 51 9.66 -13.59 -12.02
C GLU A 51 9.19 -12.54 -10.99
N SER A 52 8.97 -11.29 -11.45
CA SER A 52 8.20 -10.30 -10.68
C SER A 52 6.73 -10.54 -10.92
N ARG A 53 5.96 -10.62 -9.83
CA ARG A 53 4.53 -10.92 -9.85
C ARG A 53 3.76 -9.91 -9.02
N GLU A 54 2.56 -9.62 -9.48
CA GLU A 54 1.62 -8.79 -8.76
C GLU A 54 0.38 -9.61 -8.43
N TRP A 55 -0.06 -9.54 -7.18
CA TRP A 55 -1.26 -10.19 -6.70
C TRP A 55 -2.28 -9.15 -6.27
N ASP A 56 -3.25 -8.93 -7.13
CA ASP A 56 -4.35 -8.00 -6.93
C ASP A 56 -5.61 -8.60 -7.56
N PRO A 57 -6.29 -9.49 -6.84
CA PRO A 57 -7.43 -10.21 -7.38
C PRO A 57 -8.62 -9.26 -7.60
N PRO A 58 -9.36 -9.43 -8.71
CA PRO A 58 -10.59 -8.69 -8.92
C PRO A 58 -11.64 -9.08 -7.89
N THR A 59 -12.63 -8.21 -7.73
CA THR A 59 -13.73 -8.40 -6.79
C THR A 59 -15.04 -8.66 -7.52
N VAL A 60 -15.99 -9.30 -6.83
CA VAL A 60 -17.34 -9.49 -7.38
C VAL A 60 -17.98 -8.13 -7.65
N ASN A 61 -18.70 -8.01 -8.76
CA ASN A 61 -19.28 -6.80 -9.33
C ASN A 61 -18.30 -5.84 -10.03
N GLU A 62 -17.01 -6.15 -10.07
CA GLU A 62 -16.05 -5.37 -10.85
C GLU A 62 -16.35 -5.50 -12.35
N GLN A 63 -16.37 -4.37 -13.06
CA GLN A 63 -16.53 -4.34 -14.50
C GLN A 63 -15.22 -4.74 -15.19
N VAL A 64 -15.31 -5.63 -16.17
CA VAL A 64 -14.17 -6.14 -16.92
C VAL A 64 -14.42 -6.10 -18.42
N LEU A 65 -13.34 -6.04 -19.17
CA LEU A 65 -13.35 -6.32 -20.61
C LEU A 65 -12.97 -7.80 -20.80
N LEU A 66 -13.85 -8.56 -21.43
CA LEU A 66 -13.61 -9.96 -21.78
C LEU A 66 -13.01 -10.02 -23.18
N LEU A 67 -11.79 -10.48 -23.30
CA LEU A 67 -11.12 -10.77 -24.56
C LEU A 67 -11.21 -12.27 -24.83
N SER A 68 -11.80 -12.66 -25.96
CA SER A 68 -12.03 -14.07 -26.28
C SER A 68 -11.38 -14.44 -27.62
N PRO A 69 -10.18 -15.05 -27.60
CA PRO A 69 -9.52 -15.48 -28.81
C PRO A 69 -10.43 -16.33 -29.69
N SER A 70 -10.46 -16.02 -31.01
CA SER A 70 -11.35 -16.65 -31.99
C SER A 70 -12.83 -16.62 -31.62
N GLY A 71 -13.26 -15.67 -30.78
CA GLY A 71 -14.66 -15.53 -30.35
C GLY A 71 -15.18 -16.65 -29.46
N GLN A 72 -14.27 -17.44 -28.86
CA GLN A 72 -14.60 -18.54 -27.95
C GLN A 72 -14.52 -18.07 -26.50
N LEU A 73 -15.69 -17.83 -25.88
CA LEU A 73 -15.75 -17.31 -24.50
C LEU A 73 -15.06 -18.21 -23.47
N ALA A 74 -15.03 -19.52 -23.70
CA ALA A 74 -14.36 -20.47 -22.83
C ALA A 74 -12.82 -20.32 -22.76
N ASN A 75 -12.24 -19.65 -23.78
CA ASN A 75 -10.81 -19.36 -23.88
C ASN A 75 -10.49 -17.89 -23.57
N GLY A 76 -11.45 -17.19 -22.99
CA GLY A 76 -11.35 -15.77 -22.70
C GLY A 76 -10.38 -15.42 -21.60
N VAL A 77 -10.04 -14.14 -21.53
CA VAL A 77 -9.27 -13.51 -20.44
C VAL A 77 -10.05 -12.29 -19.98
N ALA A 78 -10.24 -12.14 -18.68
CA ALA A 78 -10.82 -10.95 -18.08
C ALA A 78 -9.74 -9.87 -17.88
N VAL A 79 -9.93 -8.70 -18.48
CA VAL A 79 -9.11 -7.50 -18.29
C VAL A 79 -9.82 -6.61 -17.27
N THR A 80 -9.22 -6.42 -16.11
CA THR A 80 -9.74 -5.64 -14.98
C THR A 80 -9.38 -4.16 -15.10
N GLY A 81 -9.84 -3.34 -14.14
CA GLY A 81 -9.48 -1.93 -14.04
C GLY A 81 -10.41 -0.98 -14.79
N LEU A 82 -11.67 -1.36 -14.97
CA LEU A 82 -12.70 -0.50 -15.54
C LEU A 82 -13.60 0.06 -14.44
N PHE A 83 -13.62 1.38 -14.31
CA PHE A 83 -14.60 2.04 -13.45
C PHE A 83 -16.01 1.88 -14.03
N SER A 84 -16.99 1.84 -13.15
CA SER A 84 -18.40 1.69 -13.50
C SER A 84 -19.28 2.57 -12.61
N ASP A 85 -20.56 2.66 -12.90
CA ASP A 85 -21.51 3.38 -12.03
C ASP A 85 -21.66 2.71 -10.65
N LEU A 86 -21.35 1.42 -10.53
CA LEU A 86 -21.38 0.69 -9.28
C LEU A 86 -20.08 0.82 -8.49
N ILE A 87 -18.93 0.80 -9.18
CA ILE A 87 -17.59 0.95 -8.60
C ILE A 87 -16.95 2.16 -9.28
N THR A 88 -17.12 3.32 -8.64
CA THR A 88 -16.70 4.61 -9.19
C THR A 88 -15.19 4.84 -9.02
N ALA A 89 -14.66 5.80 -9.78
CA ALA A 89 -13.28 6.23 -9.64
C ALA A 89 -13.00 6.74 -8.22
N ASN A 90 -11.82 6.45 -7.70
CA ASN A 90 -11.33 6.87 -6.39
C ASN A 90 -10.47 8.16 -6.46
N GLY A 91 -10.55 8.91 -7.55
CA GLY A 91 -9.85 10.17 -7.76
C GLY A 91 -10.64 11.09 -8.68
N ASP A 92 -10.41 12.40 -8.58
CA ASP A 92 -11.21 13.46 -9.21
C ASP A 92 -10.39 14.53 -9.96
N ARG A 93 -9.04 14.40 -9.97
CA ARG A 93 -8.17 15.41 -10.58
C ARG A 93 -6.91 14.81 -11.20
N ALA A 94 -6.32 15.54 -12.12
CA ALA A 94 -5.01 15.23 -12.67
C ALA A 94 -3.91 15.35 -11.59
N GLY A 95 -2.82 14.59 -11.77
CA GLY A 95 -1.67 14.61 -10.86
C GLY A 95 -1.84 13.76 -9.60
N LEU A 96 -3.03 13.26 -9.33
CA LEU A 96 -3.28 12.34 -8.22
C LEU A 96 -3.08 10.89 -8.67
N HIS A 97 -2.20 10.17 -7.97
CA HIS A 97 -2.01 8.73 -8.09
C HIS A 97 -2.43 8.10 -6.77
N ARG A 98 -3.55 7.36 -6.78
CA ARG A 98 -4.16 6.83 -5.55
C ARG A 98 -4.49 5.36 -5.69
N ARG A 99 -4.17 4.61 -4.66
CA ARG A 99 -4.68 3.27 -4.43
C ARG A 99 -5.50 3.24 -3.15
N SER A 100 -6.74 2.79 -3.26
CA SER A 100 -7.64 2.58 -2.11
C SER A 100 -7.81 1.08 -1.88
N TYR A 101 -7.89 0.68 -0.62
CA TYR A 101 -8.08 -0.71 -0.22
C TYR A 101 -9.45 -0.91 0.42
N ALA A 102 -9.92 -2.16 0.47
CA ALA A 102 -11.25 -2.50 0.93
C ALA A 102 -11.51 -2.17 2.41
N ASP A 103 -10.45 -2.10 3.23
CA ASP A 103 -10.49 -1.73 4.64
C ASP A 103 -10.44 -0.22 4.90
N GLY A 104 -10.38 0.58 3.83
CA GLY A 104 -10.29 2.04 3.90
C GLY A 104 -8.86 2.58 3.90
N ALA A 105 -7.82 1.73 3.87
CA ALA A 105 -6.46 2.22 3.69
C ALA A 105 -6.30 2.91 2.33
N VAL A 106 -5.48 3.96 2.30
CA VAL A 106 -5.18 4.73 1.09
C VAL A 106 -3.68 5.01 1.02
N VAL A 107 -3.09 4.74 -0.15
CA VAL A 107 -1.73 5.19 -0.49
C VAL A 107 -1.84 6.09 -1.70
N GLU A 108 -1.34 7.32 -1.58
CA GLU A 108 -1.44 8.29 -2.67
C GLU A 108 -0.20 9.17 -2.81
N TYR A 109 0.05 9.60 -4.02
CA TYR A 109 1.01 10.64 -4.35
C TYR A 109 0.33 11.72 -5.17
N ASP A 110 0.37 12.95 -4.68
CA ASP A 110 -0.08 14.14 -5.42
C ASP A 110 1.14 14.83 -6.03
N SER A 111 1.26 14.76 -7.34
CA SER A 111 2.40 15.35 -8.07
C SER A 111 2.33 16.88 -8.17
N VAL A 112 1.18 17.49 -7.87
CA VAL A 112 1.02 18.95 -7.83
C VAL A 112 1.42 19.49 -6.46
N ALA A 113 1.01 18.81 -5.38
CA ALA A 113 1.40 19.14 -4.01
C ALA A 113 2.77 18.58 -3.62
N HIS A 114 3.37 17.71 -4.45
CA HIS A 114 4.61 16.97 -4.14
C HIS A 114 4.52 16.20 -2.81
N HIS A 115 3.39 15.56 -2.57
CA HIS A 115 3.05 14.94 -1.28
C HIS A 115 2.72 13.46 -1.43
N LEU A 116 3.47 12.61 -0.71
CA LEU A 116 3.22 11.17 -0.59
C LEU A 116 2.58 10.89 0.77
N VAL A 117 1.45 10.21 0.76
CA VAL A 117 0.70 9.83 1.98
C VAL A 117 0.35 8.36 1.95
N ALA A 118 0.49 7.70 3.11
CA ALA A 118 -0.12 6.41 3.39
C ALA A 118 -0.99 6.56 4.64
N THR A 119 -2.30 6.45 4.47
CA THR A 119 -3.27 6.49 5.57
C THR A 119 -3.80 5.08 5.78
N LEU A 120 -3.65 4.58 6.98
CA LEU A 120 -4.12 3.26 7.39
C LEU A 120 -5.29 3.39 8.37
N PRO A 121 -6.21 2.42 8.44
CA PRO A 121 -7.30 2.44 9.40
C PRO A 121 -6.80 2.30 10.85
N ASP A 122 -7.66 2.65 11.80
CA ASP A 122 -7.35 2.54 13.23
C ASP A 122 -6.89 1.13 13.62
N GLY A 123 -5.82 1.05 14.40
CA GLY A 123 -5.23 -0.21 14.83
C GLY A 123 -4.38 -0.92 13.80
N ALA A 124 -4.27 -0.39 12.58
CA ALA A 124 -3.36 -0.94 11.58
C ALA A 124 -1.89 -0.65 11.95
N THR A 125 -1.00 -1.50 11.45
CA THR A 125 0.43 -1.41 11.71
C THR A 125 1.22 -1.21 10.41
N THR A 126 2.38 -0.56 10.52
CA THR A 126 3.36 -0.48 9.44
C THR A 126 4.64 -1.16 9.88
N GLU A 127 5.13 -2.08 9.08
CA GLU A 127 6.41 -2.75 9.32
C GLU A 127 7.33 -2.52 8.11
N LEU A 128 8.57 -2.08 8.40
CA LEU A 128 9.61 -1.89 7.40
C LEU A 128 10.85 -2.69 7.81
N ILE A 129 11.11 -3.79 7.10
CA ILE A 129 12.26 -4.66 7.36
C ILE A 129 13.32 -4.42 6.30
N SER A 130 14.48 -3.89 6.71
CA SER A 130 15.62 -3.67 5.83
C SER A 130 16.91 -3.99 6.58
N THR A 131 17.47 -5.19 6.34
CA THR A 131 18.69 -5.66 7.02
C THR A 131 19.93 -4.88 6.63
N GLY A 132 19.93 -4.20 5.48
CA GLY A 132 21.00 -3.30 5.02
C GLY A 132 20.91 -1.88 5.59
N GLY A 133 19.85 -1.57 6.35
CA GLY A 133 19.63 -0.25 6.93
C GLY A 133 18.64 0.61 6.13
N ILE A 134 18.26 1.75 6.74
CA ILE A 134 17.38 2.76 6.16
C ILE A 134 18.12 4.09 6.21
N HIS A 135 18.17 4.81 5.07
CA HIS A 135 18.73 6.16 4.98
C HIS A 135 17.59 7.13 4.73
N ILE A 136 17.40 8.08 5.65
CA ILE A 136 16.36 9.12 5.58
C ILE A 136 17.05 10.47 5.48
N VAL A 137 16.64 11.30 4.51
CA VAL A 137 17.12 12.66 4.33
C VAL A 137 15.94 13.62 4.48
N GLY A 138 16.04 14.54 5.41
CA GLY A 138 15.00 15.50 5.75
C GLY A 138 14.67 15.48 7.23
N ASP A 139 13.77 16.38 7.64
CA ASP A 139 13.29 16.44 9.01
C ASP A 139 12.32 15.28 9.30
N ILE A 140 12.37 14.76 10.52
CA ILE A 140 11.47 13.71 10.98
C ILE A 140 10.65 14.25 12.14
N THR A 141 9.33 14.18 12.01
CA THR A 141 8.39 14.37 13.11
C THR A 141 7.87 13.00 13.54
N HIS A 142 7.99 12.68 14.81
CA HIS A 142 7.48 11.45 15.40
C HIS A 142 6.58 11.79 16.59
N GLU A 143 5.38 11.24 16.60
CA GLU A 143 4.42 11.35 17.71
C GLU A 143 4.20 9.96 18.31
N GLY A 144 4.34 9.82 19.62
CA GLY A 144 4.25 8.56 20.34
C GLY A 144 5.59 8.10 20.90
N ASP A 145 5.64 6.88 21.42
CA ASP A 145 6.85 6.32 22.02
C ASP A 145 7.85 5.87 20.95
N TYR A 146 9.13 6.12 21.18
CA TYR A 146 10.22 5.64 20.34
C TYR A 146 11.08 4.63 21.13
N ILE A 147 11.13 3.40 20.65
CA ILE A 147 11.95 2.33 21.22
C ILE A 147 13.07 1.98 20.25
N GLN A 148 14.31 2.13 20.70
CA GLN A 148 15.51 1.80 19.92
C GLN A 148 16.33 0.73 20.63
N THR A 149 16.75 -0.29 19.92
CA THR A 149 17.75 -1.26 20.35
C THR A 149 19.04 -1.00 19.57
N GLY A 150 20.14 -0.70 20.27
CA GLY A 150 21.42 -0.37 19.67
C GLY A 150 21.88 1.04 20.03
N ASN A 151 22.98 1.48 19.40
CA ASN A 151 23.59 2.77 19.69
C ASN A 151 22.92 3.91 18.91
N GLN A 152 22.88 5.08 19.53
CA GLN A 152 22.49 6.33 18.87
C GLN A 152 23.67 7.29 18.84
N THR A 153 23.94 7.91 17.69
CA THR A 153 24.88 9.00 17.55
C THR A 153 24.13 10.25 17.09
N VAL A 154 24.24 11.33 17.84
CA VAL A 154 23.62 12.61 17.50
C VAL A 154 24.71 13.64 17.29
N THR A 155 24.69 14.28 16.11
CA THR A 155 25.53 15.43 15.81
C THR A 155 24.63 16.67 15.85
N GLY A 156 24.60 17.36 16.98
CA GLY A 156 23.72 18.50 17.20
C GLY A 156 23.22 18.55 18.64
N LEU A 157 22.19 19.36 18.85
CA LEU A 157 21.59 19.58 20.16
C LEU A 157 20.46 18.61 20.42
N VAL A 158 20.42 18.05 21.62
CA VAL A 158 19.26 17.28 22.13
C VAL A 158 18.58 18.13 23.21
N THR A 159 17.32 18.46 23.02
CA THR A 159 16.50 19.16 24.01
C THR A 159 15.46 18.19 24.58
N VAL A 160 15.44 18.04 25.90
CA VAL A 160 14.48 17.19 26.61
C VAL A 160 13.69 18.07 27.55
N THR A 161 12.37 17.96 27.56
CA THR A 161 11.48 18.81 28.34
C THR A 161 11.25 18.28 29.77
N GLU A 162 11.43 16.98 29.99
CA GLU A 162 11.23 16.35 31.30
C GLU A 162 12.56 15.88 31.90
N ASP A 163 13.00 14.66 31.62
CA ASP A 163 14.22 14.10 32.20
C ASP A 163 14.91 13.13 31.22
N VAL A 164 16.18 12.90 31.50
CA VAL A 164 16.95 11.80 30.90
C VAL A 164 17.39 10.88 32.01
N ILE A 165 16.99 9.63 31.97
CA ILE A 165 17.36 8.60 32.95
C ILE A 165 18.36 7.64 32.31
N ALA A 166 19.53 7.55 32.89
CA ALA A 166 20.57 6.61 32.48
C ALA A 166 20.87 5.63 33.66
N ASP A 167 20.58 4.34 33.43
CA ASP A 167 20.77 3.29 34.45
C ASP A 167 20.13 3.65 35.81
N GLY A 168 18.90 4.21 35.78
CA GLY A 168 18.16 4.63 36.97
C GLY A 168 18.59 5.97 37.58
N VAL A 169 19.58 6.65 37.01
CA VAL A 169 20.06 7.96 37.46
C VAL A 169 19.43 9.07 36.66
N SER A 170 18.65 9.95 37.31
CA SER A 170 18.03 11.13 36.71
C SER A 170 19.06 12.22 36.41
N LEU A 171 19.05 12.78 35.23
CA LEU A 171 19.90 13.92 34.91
C LEU A 171 19.49 15.20 35.65
N VAL A 172 18.18 15.34 35.94
CA VAL A 172 17.59 16.53 36.56
C VAL A 172 17.74 16.51 38.10
N THR A 173 17.62 15.34 38.76
CA THR A 173 17.49 15.23 40.22
C THR A 173 18.62 14.48 40.91
N HIS A 174 19.64 13.96 40.18
CA HIS A 174 20.72 13.23 40.80
C HIS A 174 21.57 14.13 41.72
N VAL A 175 22.13 13.53 42.76
CA VAL A 175 22.99 14.20 43.71
C VAL A 175 24.36 13.52 43.80
N HIS A 176 25.39 14.27 44.10
CA HIS A 176 26.72 13.74 44.33
C HIS A 176 26.99 13.61 45.81
N GLY A 177 27.40 12.41 46.27
CA GLY A 177 27.85 12.18 47.62
C GLY A 177 29.30 12.66 47.85
N GLY A 178 29.67 12.96 49.11
CA GLY A 178 31.04 13.30 49.48
C GLY A 178 31.49 14.72 49.12
N VAL A 179 30.56 15.60 48.73
CA VAL A 179 30.84 17.02 48.48
C VAL A 179 30.35 17.89 49.65
N MET A 180 31.14 18.89 50.07
CA MET A 180 30.67 19.90 51.02
C MET A 180 29.85 20.94 50.28
N SER A 181 28.68 21.33 50.85
CA SER A 181 27.88 22.43 50.30
C SER A 181 28.62 23.75 50.42
N GLY A 182 28.64 24.58 49.39
CA GLY A 182 29.26 25.89 49.36
C GLY A 182 28.70 26.76 48.23
N PRO A 183 28.98 28.08 48.26
CA PRO A 183 28.47 29.00 47.25
C PRO A 183 29.21 28.91 45.90
N GLY A 184 30.26 28.13 45.82
CA GLY A 184 31.04 27.92 44.60
C GLY A 184 30.34 27.01 43.61
N LYS A 185 30.48 27.30 42.30
CA LYS A 185 30.09 26.39 41.22
C LYS A 185 31.29 25.55 40.80
N THR A 186 31.06 24.33 40.41
CA THR A 186 32.08 23.50 39.73
C THR A 186 32.50 24.13 38.42
N GLY A 187 33.74 23.94 38.01
CA GLY A 187 34.17 24.29 36.65
C GLY A 187 33.45 23.47 35.57
N ALA A 188 33.70 23.82 34.32
CA ALA A 188 33.22 23.01 33.20
C ALA A 188 33.77 21.57 33.33
N PRO A 189 33.00 20.55 32.86
CA PRO A 189 33.49 19.18 32.80
C PRO A 189 34.82 19.10 32.05
N ALA A 190 35.80 18.39 32.64
CA ALA A 190 37.03 18.08 31.91
C ALA A 190 36.74 17.10 30.79
N LYS A 191 37.39 17.32 29.64
CA LYS A 191 37.34 16.37 28.51
C LYS A 191 38.25 15.21 28.73
#